data_06b8502e2cba1ba98bd7b2d5fae57c69
#
_entry.id   06b8502e2cba1ba98bd7b2d5fae57c69
#
_cell.length_a   1.000
_cell.length_b   1.000
_cell.length_c   1.000
_cell.angle_alpha   90.00
_cell.angle_beta   90.00
_cell.angle_gamma   90.00
#
_symmetry.space_group_name_H-M   'P 1'
#
loop_
_entity.id
_entity.type
_entity.pdbx_description
1 polymer ?
#
loop_
_entity_poly.entity_id
_entity_poly.type
_entity_poly.pdbx_seq_one_letter_code
_entity_poly.pdbx_strand_id
1 'polypeptide(L)'
;MTIQRMIWSSACAAVVTALTACASSPVPLEQLAVAKDSVQRAEQAGATELAPVELSTARDKLQRAQQAAANHQGQTATMLADQATVDAQLAEATAREHKSHRADMELEASLQALRQEASHEPAPPPPTVVPVPVSPQPPTQ
;
A
#
# COMPACT_ATOMS: atom_id res chain seq x y z
N MET A 1 -13.52 68.30 -29.03
CA MET A 1 -14.29 67.32 -28.20
C MET A 1 -14.52 65.97 -28.88
N THR A 2 -13.89 65.66 -29.97
CA THR A 2 -14.11 64.40 -30.77
C THR A 2 -13.05 63.33 -30.58
N ILE A 3 -11.87 63.68 -30.07
CA ILE A 3 -10.75 62.71 -29.90
C ILE A 3 -10.92 61.84 -28.64
N GLN A 4 -11.60 62.39 -27.62
CA GLN A 4 -11.81 61.69 -26.32
C GLN A 4 -12.79 60.50 -26.42
N ARG A 5 -13.71 60.53 -27.42
CA ARG A 5 -14.67 59.42 -27.63
C ARG A 5 -14.09 58.20 -28.39
N MET A 6 -13.03 58.44 -29.15
CA MET A 6 -12.38 57.33 -29.92
C MET A 6 -11.51 56.45 -29.05
N ILE A 7 -10.96 56.97 -27.93
CA ILE A 7 -10.07 56.21 -27.03
C ILE A 7 -10.84 55.22 -26.16
N TRP A 8 -12.08 55.54 -25.80
CA TRP A 8 -12.92 54.68 -24.97
C TRP A 8 -13.52 53.48 -25.70
N SER A 9 -13.69 53.55 -27.03
CA SER A 9 -14.22 52.45 -27.82
C SER A 9 -13.18 51.37 -28.08
N SER A 10 -11.87 51.70 -28.04
CA SER A 10 -10.78 50.74 -28.26
C SER A 10 -10.44 49.93 -26.99
N ALA A 11 -10.73 50.45 -25.78
CA ALA A 11 -10.44 49.77 -24.56
C ALA A 11 -11.41 48.62 -24.23
N CYS A 12 -12.65 48.66 -24.74
CA CYS A 12 -13.64 47.60 -24.49
C CYS A 12 -13.42 46.35 -25.39
N ALA A 13 -12.78 46.48 -26.55
CA ALA A 13 -12.53 45.34 -27.46
C ALA A 13 -11.39 44.42 -26.98
N ALA A 14 -10.45 44.94 -26.15
CA ALA A 14 -9.32 44.18 -25.64
C ALA A 14 -9.65 43.28 -24.44
N VAL A 15 -10.76 43.52 -23.74
CA VAL A 15 -11.13 42.76 -22.51
C VAL A 15 -11.91 41.47 -22.84
N VAL A 16 -12.54 41.39 -24.03
CA VAL A 16 -13.40 40.25 -24.39
C VAL A 16 -12.59 39.06 -24.88
N THR A 17 -11.33 39.24 -25.34
CA THR A 17 -10.49 38.14 -25.86
C THR A 17 -9.76 37.33 -24.78
N ALA A 18 -9.82 37.74 -23.51
CA ALA A 18 -9.11 37.02 -22.41
C ALA A 18 -9.89 35.85 -21.78
N LEU A 19 -11.17 35.65 -22.15
CA LEU A 19 -12.04 34.64 -21.49
C LEU A 19 -12.16 33.30 -22.24
N THR A 20 -11.45 33.08 -23.35
CA THR A 20 -11.54 31.83 -24.12
C THR A 20 -10.41 30.83 -23.85
N ALA A 21 -9.60 31.04 -22.81
CA ALA A 21 -8.65 30.04 -22.36
C ALA A 21 -9.34 29.01 -21.44
N CYS A 22 -10.46 28.42 -21.84
CA CYS A 22 -10.85 27.09 -21.36
C CYS A 22 -9.86 26.11 -21.98
N ALA A 23 -8.65 26.03 -21.43
CA ALA A 23 -7.70 25.02 -21.76
C ALA A 23 -8.34 23.67 -21.44
N SER A 24 -8.67 22.90 -22.46
CA SER A 24 -8.98 21.48 -22.32
C SER A 24 -7.75 20.85 -21.62
N SER A 25 -7.88 20.53 -20.34
CA SER A 25 -6.80 19.88 -19.60
C SER A 25 -6.47 18.58 -20.33
N PRO A 26 -5.19 18.33 -20.64
CA PRO A 26 -4.80 17.09 -21.30
C PRO A 26 -5.26 15.88 -20.47
N VAL A 27 -5.56 14.78 -21.15
CA VAL A 27 -5.97 13.52 -20.48
C VAL A 27 -4.83 13.07 -19.56
N PRO A 28 -5.06 12.84 -18.26
CA PRO A 28 -4.00 12.52 -17.28
C PRO A 28 -3.62 11.03 -17.35
N LEU A 29 -2.98 10.63 -18.46
CA LEU A 29 -2.61 9.22 -18.70
C LEU A 29 -1.66 8.67 -17.65
N GLU A 30 -0.73 9.49 -17.16
CA GLU A 30 0.23 9.11 -16.13
C GLU A 30 -0.46 8.82 -14.79
N GLN A 31 -1.33 9.71 -14.33
CA GLN A 31 -2.07 9.56 -13.09
C GLN A 31 -2.99 8.32 -13.12
N LEU A 32 -3.64 8.08 -14.24
CA LEU A 32 -4.46 6.88 -14.44
C LEU A 32 -3.62 5.59 -14.42
N ALA A 33 -2.42 5.62 -15.01
CA ALA A 33 -1.51 4.48 -14.97
C ALA A 33 -1.02 4.20 -13.53
N VAL A 34 -0.65 5.23 -12.78
CA VAL A 34 -0.24 5.12 -11.36
C VAL A 34 -1.38 4.59 -10.49
N ALA A 35 -2.59 5.09 -10.67
CA ALA A 35 -3.76 4.62 -9.93
C ALA A 35 -4.06 3.14 -10.21
N LYS A 36 -4.00 2.74 -11.49
CA LYS A 36 -4.18 1.34 -11.88
C LYS A 36 -3.11 0.43 -11.26
N ASP A 37 -1.85 0.83 -11.31
CA ASP A 37 -0.75 0.07 -10.71
C ASP A 37 -0.91 -0.04 -9.19
N SER A 38 -1.34 1.02 -8.50
CA SER A 38 -1.61 0.99 -7.06
C SER A 38 -2.73 0.02 -6.70
N VAL A 39 -3.82 -0.01 -7.47
CA VAL A 39 -4.90 -1.00 -7.29
C VAL A 39 -4.39 -2.42 -7.48
N GLN A 40 -3.58 -2.67 -8.50
CA GLN A 40 -2.98 -4.00 -8.72
C GLN A 40 -2.05 -4.43 -7.57
N ARG A 41 -1.24 -3.51 -7.02
CA ARG A 41 -0.41 -3.80 -5.84
C ARG A 41 -1.25 -4.15 -4.61
N ALA A 42 -2.34 -3.44 -4.38
CA ALA A 42 -3.27 -3.76 -3.29
C ALA A 42 -3.87 -5.17 -3.46
N GLU A 43 -4.24 -5.55 -4.68
CA GLU A 43 -4.74 -6.90 -4.99
C GLU A 43 -3.67 -7.97 -4.71
N GLN A 44 -2.44 -7.74 -5.15
CA GLN A 44 -1.30 -8.65 -4.90
C GLN A 44 -0.97 -8.75 -3.40
N ALA A 45 -1.15 -7.67 -2.65
CA ALA A 45 -1.03 -7.69 -1.20
C ALA A 45 -2.15 -8.51 -0.51
N GLY A 46 -3.18 -8.94 -1.22
CA GLY A 46 -4.30 -9.71 -0.69
C GLY A 46 -5.43 -8.83 -0.14
N ALA A 47 -5.52 -7.57 -0.57
CA ALA A 47 -6.58 -6.65 -0.15
C ALA A 47 -7.99 -7.13 -0.55
N THR A 48 -8.10 -8.00 -1.54
CA THR A 48 -9.39 -8.61 -1.93
C THR A 48 -10.07 -9.33 -0.76
N GLU A 49 -9.28 -9.98 0.11
CA GLU A 49 -9.79 -10.73 1.26
C GLU A 49 -9.66 -9.95 2.58
N LEU A 50 -8.60 -9.15 2.71
CA LEU A 50 -8.21 -8.55 3.98
C LEU A 50 -8.63 -7.08 4.13
N ALA A 51 -8.88 -6.38 3.00
CA ALA A 51 -9.29 -4.99 2.96
C ALA A 51 -10.30 -4.73 1.81
N PRO A 52 -11.41 -5.50 1.72
CA PRO A 52 -12.30 -5.46 0.56
C PRO A 52 -13.02 -4.12 0.39
N VAL A 53 -13.29 -3.41 1.46
CA VAL A 53 -14.01 -2.12 1.41
C VAL A 53 -13.12 -1.03 0.80
N GLU A 54 -11.89 -0.91 1.27
CA GLU A 54 -10.91 0.05 0.79
C GLU A 54 -10.57 -0.23 -0.68
N LEU A 55 -10.36 -1.51 -1.04
CA LEU A 55 -10.06 -1.91 -2.41
C LEU A 55 -11.24 -1.62 -3.35
N SER A 56 -12.48 -1.89 -2.93
CA SER A 56 -13.67 -1.58 -3.74
C SER A 56 -13.82 -0.08 -3.98
N THR A 57 -13.53 0.73 -2.96
CA THR A 57 -13.55 2.20 -3.06
C THR A 57 -12.49 2.70 -4.05
N ALA A 58 -11.29 2.16 -3.99
CA ALA A 58 -10.21 2.49 -4.93
C ALA A 58 -10.58 2.14 -6.37
N ARG A 59 -11.16 0.96 -6.61
CA ARG A 59 -11.61 0.52 -7.94
C ARG A 59 -12.73 1.41 -8.49
N ASP A 60 -13.71 1.79 -7.68
CA ASP A 60 -14.80 2.69 -8.09
C ASP A 60 -14.25 4.05 -8.51
N LYS A 61 -13.37 4.64 -7.72
CA LYS A 61 -12.73 5.92 -8.05
C LYS A 61 -11.89 5.83 -9.31
N LEU A 62 -11.12 4.75 -9.51
CA LEU A 62 -10.36 4.51 -10.73
C LEU A 62 -11.27 4.42 -11.96
N GLN A 63 -12.37 3.70 -11.86
CA GLN A 63 -13.35 3.60 -12.94
C GLN A 63 -13.96 4.96 -13.29
N ARG A 64 -14.33 5.74 -12.29
CA ARG A 64 -14.84 7.11 -12.49
C ARG A 64 -13.78 8.05 -13.06
N ALA A 65 -12.52 7.89 -12.67
CA ALA A 65 -11.40 8.65 -13.26
C ALA A 65 -11.26 8.35 -14.75
N GLN A 66 -11.35 7.08 -15.15
CA GLN A 66 -11.31 6.66 -16.56
C GLN A 66 -12.49 7.23 -17.36
N GLN A 67 -13.69 7.23 -16.79
CA GLN A 67 -14.87 7.83 -17.42
C GLN A 67 -14.72 9.34 -17.59
N ALA A 68 -14.22 10.03 -16.56
CA ALA A 68 -13.96 11.46 -16.65
C ALA A 68 -12.91 11.79 -17.73
N ALA A 69 -11.85 10.97 -17.84
CA ALA A 69 -10.85 11.11 -18.88
C ALA A 69 -11.44 10.91 -20.29
N ALA A 70 -12.28 9.90 -20.47
CA ALA A 70 -12.99 9.65 -21.73
C ALA A 70 -13.92 10.82 -22.13
N ASN A 71 -14.48 11.51 -21.14
CA ASN A 71 -15.32 12.70 -21.31
C ASN A 71 -14.52 14.01 -21.43
N HIS A 72 -13.19 13.94 -21.61
CA HIS A 72 -12.29 15.10 -21.67
C HIS A 72 -12.31 16.00 -20.43
N GLN A 73 -12.71 15.47 -19.28
CA GLN A 73 -12.73 16.15 -17.99
C GLN A 73 -11.41 15.93 -17.24
N GLY A 74 -10.30 16.40 -17.81
CA GLY A 74 -8.93 16.08 -17.35
C GLY A 74 -8.69 16.37 -15.87
N GLN A 75 -9.15 17.53 -15.37
CA GLN A 75 -9.00 17.89 -13.96
C GLN A 75 -9.75 16.93 -13.01
N THR A 76 -10.99 16.58 -13.35
CA THR A 76 -11.78 15.61 -12.58
C THR A 76 -11.13 14.22 -12.61
N ALA A 77 -10.63 13.82 -13.77
CA ALA A 77 -9.93 12.55 -13.95
C ALA A 77 -8.66 12.48 -13.10
N THR A 78 -7.84 13.54 -13.07
CA THR A 78 -6.65 13.62 -12.22
C THR A 78 -7.02 13.48 -10.75
N MET A 79 -7.96 14.29 -10.27
CA MET A 79 -8.39 14.25 -8.87
C MET A 79 -8.89 12.86 -8.44
N LEU A 80 -9.70 12.21 -9.28
CA LEU A 80 -10.22 10.88 -8.98
C LEU A 80 -9.13 9.80 -9.03
N ALA A 81 -8.16 9.92 -9.95
CA ALA A 81 -7.02 9.01 -10.05
C ALA A 81 -6.11 9.12 -8.81
N ASP A 82 -5.82 10.35 -8.36
CA ASP A 82 -5.04 10.58 -7.15
C ASP A 82 -5.75 10.00 -5.91
N GLN A 83 -7.06 10.20 -5.79
CA GLN A 83 -7.84 9.60 -4.71
C GLN A 83 -7.85 8.07 -4.78
N ALA A 84 -8.00 7.49 -5.97
CA ALA A 84 -7.95 6.03 -6.15
C ALA A 84 -6.58 5.47 -5.75
N THR A 85 -5.50 6.20 -6.04
CA THR A 85 -4.14 5.84 -5.63
C THR A 85 -4.01 5.77 -4.11
N VAL A 86 -4.52 6.78 -3.40
CA VAL A 86 -4.46 6.83 -1.92
C VAL A 86 -5.31 5.72 -1.29
N ASP A 87 -6.53 5.50 -1.79
CA ASP A 87 -7.39 4.42 -1.28
C ASP A 87 -6.78 3.03 -1.54
N ALA A 88 -6.13 2.83 -2.70
CA ALA A 88 -5.44 1.59 -3.00
C ALA A 88 -4.22 1.36 -2.09
N GLN A 89 -3.46 2.41 -1.78
CA GLN A 89 -2.36 2.34 -0.81
C GLN A 89 -2.87 2.02 0.60
N LEU A 90 -4.00 2.58 1.00
CA LEU A 90 -4.64 2.25 2.26
C LEU A 90 -5.03 0.77 2.29
N ALA A 91 -5.69 0.27 1.24
CA ALA A 91 -6.07 -1.14 1.11
C ALA A 91 -4.84 -2.07 1.18
N GLU A 92 -3.74 -1.70 0.52
CA GLU A 92 -2.47 -2.43 0.56
C GLU A 92 -1.89 -2.47 1.99
N ALA A 93 -1.85 -1.34 2.68
CA ALA A 93 -1.33 -1.24 4.04
C ALA A 93 -2.18 -2.06 5.02
N THR A 94 -3.51 -1.93 4.97
CA THR A 94 -4.45 -2.70 5.81
C THR A 94 -4.29 -4.21 5.58
N ALA A 95 -4.16 -4.64 4.31
CA ALA A 95 -3.95 -6.04 4.01
C ALA A 95 -2.63 -6.59 4.57
N ARG A 96 -1.56 -5.80 4.51
CA ARG A 96 -0.25 -6.16 5.09
C ARG A 96 -0.31 -6.23 6.61
N GLU A 97 -0.99 -5.29 7.26
CA GLU A 97 -1.19 -5.30 8.71
C GLU A 97 -1.90 -6.58 9.17
N HIS A 98 -3.00 -6.94 8.51
CA HIS A 98 -3.71 -8.18 8.81
C HIS A 98 -2.86 -9.44 8.64
N LYS A 99 -2.01 -9.49 7.60
CA LYS A 99 -1.06 -10.61 7.41
C LYS A 99 -0.02 -10.67 8.52
N SER A 100 0.57 -9.54 8.87
CA SER A 100 1.55 -9.46 9.96
C SER A 100 0.94 -9.94 11.27
N HIS A 101 -0.23 -9.43 11.62
CA HIS A 101 -0.92 -9.83 12.85
C HIS A 101 -1.23 -11.34 12.90
N ARG A 102 -1.65 -11.94 11.78
CA ARG A 102 -1.84 -13.39 11.70
C ARG A 102 -0.54 -14.17 11.92
N ALA A 103 0.54 -13.73 11.27
CA ALA A 103 1.85 -14.35 11.43
C ALA A 103 2.37 -14.27 12.88
N ASP A 104 2.14 -13.14 13.55
CA ASP A 104 2.50 -12.96 14.96
C ASP A 104 1.71 -13.94 15.85
N MET A 105 0.40 -14.08 15.63
CA MET A 105 -0.43 -15.04 16.37
C MET A 105 -0.01 -16.50 16.12
N GLU A 106 0.34 -16.87 14.88
CA GLU A 106 0.83 -18.20 14.55
C GLU A 106 2.18 -18.48 15.21
N LEU A 107 3.08 -17.50 15.24
CA LEU A 107 4.35 -17.60 15.92
C LEU A 107 4.18 -17.79 17.44
N GLU A 108 3.32 -16.99 18.07
CA GLU A 108 3.02 -17.13 19.51
C GLU A 108 2.44 -18.51 19.82
N ALA A 109 1.50 -19.00 19.01
CA ALA A 109 0.93 -20.34 19.16
C ALA A 109 1.98 -21.44 19.02
N SER A 110 2.88 -21.32 18.06
CA SER A 110 3.96 -22.28 17.86
C SER A 110 4.96 -22.30 19.02
N LEU A 111 5.30 -21.11 19.56
CA LEU A 111 6.16 -20.98 20.75
C LEU A 111 5.52 -21.58 22.00
N GLN A 112 4.21 -21.43 22.15
CA GLN A 112 3.48 -22.06 23.26
C GLN A 112 3.49 -23.58 23.15
N ALA A 113 3.27 -24.11 21.94
CA ALA A 113 3.32 -25.56 21.69
C ALA A 113 4.71 -26.14 22.01
N LEU A 114 5.78 -25.49 21.55
CA LEU A 114 7.16 -25.91 21.84
C LEU A 114 7.49 -25.86 23.34
N ARG A 115 7.00 -24.84 24.08
CA ARG A 115 7.19 -24.76 25.53
C ARG A 115 6.45 -25.91 26.25
N GLN A 116 5.27 -26.26 25.78
CA GLN A 116 4.51 -27.40 26.35
C GLN A 116 5.25 -28.71 26.09
N GLU A 117 5.75 -28.93 24.88
CA GLU A 117 6.53 -30.13 24.54
C GLU A 117 7.81 -30.22 25.38
N ALA A 118 8.57 -29.13 25.47
CA ALA A 118 9.78 -29.08 26.31
C ALA A 118 9.50 -29.34 27.81
N SER A 119 8.30 -28.99 28.30
CA SER A 119 7.91 -29.28 29.69
C SER A 119 7.47 -30.72 29.89
N HIS A 120 7.10 -31.46 28.85
CA HIS A 120 6.72 -32.86 28.88
C HIS A 120 7.89 -33.81 28.60
N GLU A 121 9.01 -33.31 28.09
CA GLU A 121 10.18 -34.14 27.81
C GLU A 121 10.77 -34.60 29.16
N PRO A 122 10.88 -35.94 29.42
CA PRO A 122 11.50 -36.45 30.65
C PRO A 122 12.95 -35.96 30.69
N ALA A 123 13.36 -35.47 31.89
CA ALA A 123 14.74 -35.03 32.09
C ALA A 123 15.72 -36.08 31.53
N PRO A 124 16.74 -35.71 30.75
CA PRO A 124 17.73 -36.67 30.27
C PRO A 124 18.27 -37.47 31.44
N PRO A 125 18.43 -38.81 31.28
CA PRO A 125 18.95 -39.64 32.35
C PRO A 125 20.28 -39.05 32.85
N PRO A 126 20.53 -39.07 34.15
CA PRO A 126 21.77 -38.53 34.70
C PRO A 126 22.96 -39.23 34.01
N PRO A 127 24.04 -38.50 33.73
CA PRO A 127 25.18 -39.06 33.02
C PRO A 127 25.64 -40.33 33.75
N THR A 128 25.58 -41.47 33.07
CA THR A 128 26.10 -42.70 33.61
C THR A 128 27.60 -42.51 33.76
N VAL A 129 28.03 -42.34 35.00
CA VAL A 129 29.45 -42.29 35.33
C VAL A 129 30.00 -43.67 35.04
N VAL A 130 30.58 -43.86 33.87
CA VAL A 130 31.34 -45.08 33.57
C VAL A 130 32.54 -45.07 34.50
N PRO A 131 32.67 -46.07 35.42
CA PRO A 131 33.83 -46.13 36.28
C PRO A 131 35.06 -46.27 35.41
N VAL A 132 35.95 -45.29 35.45
CA VAL A 132 37.25 -45.35 34.79
C VAL A 132 38.02 -46.48 35.44
N PRO A 133 38.47 -47.54 34.70
CA PRO A 133 39.29 -48.59 35.24
C PRO A 133 40.58 -47.96 35.81
N VAL A 134 40.73 -48.04 37.12
CA VAL A 134 41.97 -47.65 37.78
C VAL A 134 43.06 -48.60 37.35
N SER A 135 43.97 -48.13 36.50
CA SER A 135 45.16 -48.87 36.15
C SER A 135 45.99 -49.15 37.39
N PRO A 136 46.44 -50.43 37.64
CA PRO A 136 47.28 -50.72 38.78
C PRO A 136 48.61 -49.94 38.69
N GLN A 137 48.92 -49.20 39.75
CA GLN A 137 50.22 -48.55 39.84
C GLN A 137 51.29 -49.63 40.06
N PRO A 138 52.43 -49.53 39.39
CA PRO A 138 53.54 -50.45 39.65
C PRO A 138 54.14 -50.19 41.04
N PRO A 139 54.65 -51.24 41.73
CA PRO A 139 55.21 -51.11 43.03
C PRO A 139 56.51 -50.31 42.99
N THR A 140 56.61 -49.29 43.83
CA THR A 140 57.88 -48.56 44.10
C THR A 140 58.80 -49.45 44.91
N GLN A 141 59.99 -49.74 44.26
CA GLN A 141 61.18 -50.23 45.00
C GLN A 141 62.01 -49.04 45.41
#